data_7a98ac51a0be11db2ecd8b0bbc71e95b
#
_entry.id   7a98ac51a0be11db2ecd8b0bbc71e95b
#
_cell.length_a   1.000
_cell.length_b   1.000
_cell.length_c   1.000
_cell.angle_alpha   90.00
_cell.angle_beta   90.00
_cell.angle_gamma   90.00
#
_symmetry.space_group_name_H-M   'P 1'
#
loop_
_entity.id
_entity.type
_entity.pdbx_description
1 polymer ?
#
loop_
_entity_poly.entity_id
_entity_poly.type
_entity_poly.pdbx_seq_one_letter_code
_entity_poly.pdbx_strand_id
1 'polypeptide(L)'
;MFENTFSLRLSNPQRGKIYVTVGEHSLIGGNIIFETEKGSLNIGSRTQISGGATIICRSDDMIGDDVIIAGGTILYDHDSHSIFFGERKNDVIQVIDDNIKYHNPLKNKDWSVVKTSPITIKDKVWIGRNVIVLKGVTIGEGAVIGAGAVVTHDVPAYTVVAGNPARIVKHI
;
A
#
# COMPACT_ATOMS: atom_id res chain seq x y z
N MET A 1 9.61 16.34 -2.40
CA MET A 1 9.60 16.96 -1.04
C MET A 1 8.91 16.02 -0.08
N PHE A 2 9.37 15.93 1.18
CA PHE A 2 8.70 15.12 2.21
C PHE A 2 8.03 16.05 3.22
N GLU A 3 6.79 15.69 3.62
CA GLU A 3 6.08 16.37 4.70
C GLU A 3 6.64 15.96 6.07
N ASN A 4 6.39 16.77 7.11
CA ASN A 4 6.77 16.44 8.49
C ASN A 4 6.08 15.17 9.03
N THR A 5 5.02 14.72 8.36
CA THR A 5 4.26 13.49 8.67
C THR A 5 4.83 12.25 8.02
N PHE A 6 5.86 12.39 7.18
CA PHE A 6 6.46 11.26 6.46
C PHE A 6 7.23 10.33 7.40
N SER A 7 7.00 9.04 7.27
CA SER A 7 7.84 8.01 7.88
C SER A 7 8.09 6.84 6.92
N LEU A 8 9.29 6.27 6.99
CA LEU A 8 9.66 5.05 6.28
C LEU A 8 10.11 4.00 7.29
N ARG A 9 9.42 2.85 7.33
CA ARG A 9 9.77 1.71 8.18
C ARG A 9 10.17 0.52 7.33
N LEU A 10 11.36 -0.02 7.61
CA LEU A 10 11.91 -1.21 6.96
C LEU A 10 12.15 -2.27 8.05
N SER A 11 11.40 -3.39 8.02
CA SER A 11 11.52 -4.45 9.05
C SER A 11 12.77 -5.31 8.88
N ASN A 12 13.20 -5.60 7.65
CA ASN A 12 14.39 -6.40 7.35
C ASN A 12 15.14 -5.79 6.15
N PRO A 13 15.77 -4.60 6.28
CA PRO A 13 16.39 -3.92 5.16
C PRO A 13 17.62 -4.66 4.62
N GLN A 14 17.74 -4.72 3.29
CA GLN A 14 18.92 -5.23 2.60
C GLN A 14 19.86 -4.08 2.23
N ARG A 15 21.15 -4.28 2.45
CA ARG A 15 22.16 -3.29 2.11
C ARG A 15 22.19 -3.06 0.58
N GLY A 16 22.13 -1.80 0.19
CA GLY A 16 22.23 -1.39 -1.23
C GLY A 16 20.93 -1.51 -2.02
N LYS A 17 19.83 -1.99 -1.42
CA LYS A 17 18.54 -2.00 -2.08
C LYS A 17 17.86 -0.64 -2.00
N ILE A 18 17.32 -0.18 -3.13
CA ILE A 18 16.43 0.99 -3.20
C ILE A 18 15.00 0.48 -2.98
N TYR A 19 14.36 0.92 -1.90
CA TYR A 19 12.99 0.53 -1.55
C TYR A 19 11.95 1.50 -2.12
N VAL A 20 12.30 2.78 -2.21
CA VAL A 20 11.37 3.82 -2.68
C VAL A 20 12.08 4.71 -3.70
N THR A 21 11.43 4.93 -4.83
CA THR A 21 11.81 5.99 -5.79
C THR A 21 10.67 7.00 -5.88
N VAL A 22 11.00 8.28 -6.03
CA VAL A 22 10.02 9.36 -6.12
C VAL A 22 10.41 10.28 -7.26
N GLY A 23 9.48 10.54 -8.16
CA GLY A 23 9.63 11.46 -9.27
C GLY A 23 9.64 12.92 -8.84
N GLU A 24 9.92 13.80 -9.80
CA GLU A 24 10.07 15.23 -9.57
C GLU A 24 8.76 15.90 -9.16
N HIS A 25 8.87 16.99 -8.39
CA HIS A 25 7.74 17.82 -7.95
C HIS A 25 6.65 17.07 -7.14
N SER A 26 7.00 15.94 -6.52
CA SER A 26 6.08 15.16 -5.69
C SER A 26 6.21 15.54 -4.22
N LEU A 27 5.08 15.47 -3.49
CA LEU A 27 4.97 15.76 -2.07
C LEU A 27 4.51 14.50 -1.32
N ILE A 28 5.36 13.96 -0.45
CA ILE A 28 5.13 12.67 0.20
C ILE A 28 5.00 12.87 1.69
N GLY A 29 3.82 12.56 2.21
CA GLY A 29 3.50 12.43 3.63
C GLY A 29 3.12 10.98 3.99
N GLY A 30 2.66 10.79 5.24
CA GLY A 30 2.17 9.51 5.72
C GLY A 30 3.26 8.47 5.98
N ASN A 31 2.87 7.20 5.96
CA ASN A 31 3.73 6.09 6.34
C ASN A 31 3.95 5.14 5.16
N ILE A 32 5.20 4.81 4.88
CA ILE A 32 5.57 3.74 3.96
C ILE A 32 6.23 2.64 4.78
N ILE A 33 5.73 1.41 4.66
CA ILE A 33 6.11 0.29 5.51
C ILE A 33 6.46 -0.90 4.61
N PHE A 34 7.70 -1.40 4.75
CA PHE A 34 8.12 -2.67 4.18
C PHE A 34 8.24 -3.70 5.30
N GLU A 35 7.35 -4.69 5.32
CA GLU A 35 7.32 -5.72 6.34
C GLU A 35 8.32 -6.84 6.07
N THR A 36 8.87 -6.92 4.86
CA THR A 36 9.91 -7.88 4.46
C THR A 36 11.06 -7.16 3.77
N GLU A 37 12.10 -7.93 3.42
CA GLU A 37 13.20 -7.47 2.57
C GLU A 37 12.81 -7.31 1.09
N LYS A 38 11.64 -7.83 0.70
CA LYS A 38 11.14 -7.80 -0.68
C LYS A 38 10.38 -6.50 -0.96
N GLY A 39 9.97 -6.35 -2.21
CA GLY A 39 9.15 -5.25 -2.67
C GLY A 39 9.91 -3.95 -2.90
N SER A 40 9.29 -3.09 -3.67
CA SER A 40 9.71 -1.71 -3.94
C SER A 40 8.46 -0.85 -4.18
N LEU A 41 8.59 0.45 -4.01
CA LEU A 41 7.54 1.42 -4.30
C LEU A 41 8.09 2.48 -5.25
N ASN A 42 7.52 2.57 -6.44
CA ASN A 42 7.84 3.59 -7.40
C ASN A 42 6.72 4.62 -7.44
N ILE A 43 7.04 5.88 -7.16
CA ILE A 43 6.11 7.01 -7.17
C ILE A 43 6.55 7.94 -8.31
N GLY A 44 5.62 8.27 -9.17
CA GLY A 44 5.84 9.19 -10.28
C GLY A 44 6.01 10.64 -9.86
N SER A 45 6.02 11.51 -10.86
CA SER A 45 6.20 12.97 -10.71
C SER A 45 4.87 13.68 -10.44
N ARG A 46 4.92 14.86 -9.81
CA ARG A 46 3.74 15.71 -9.51
C ARG A 46 2.64 14.97 -8.72
N THR A 47 3.06 13.98 -7.93
CA THR A 47 2.18 13.13 -7.13
C THR A 47 2.17 13.59 -5.68
N GLN A 48 0.98 13.65 -5.08
CA GLN A 48 0.80 13.98 -3.67
C GLN A 48 0.26 12.79 -2.89
N ILE A 49 0.96 12.42 -1.83
CA ILE A 49 0.49 11.49 -0.81
C ILE A 49 0.38 12.27 0.50
N SER A 50 -0.84 12.47 0.98
CA SER A 50 -1.12 13.30 2.15
C SER A 50 -0.77 12.60 3.47
N GLY A 51 -0.46 13.36 4.49
CA GLY A 51 -0.25 12.88 5.86
C GLY A 51 -1.39 11.99 6.35
N GLY A 52 -1.04 10.92 7.08
CA GLY A 52 -1.99 9.90 7.56
C GLY A 52 -2.34 8.80 6.55
N ALA A 53 -1.92 8.90 5.28
CA ALA A 53 -1.95 7.76 4.37
C ALA A 53 -0.94 6.70 4.82
N THR A 54 -1.22 5.42 4.54
CA THR A 54 -0.32 4.31 4.87
C THR A 54 -0.20 3.38 3.68
N ILE A 55 1.02 3.11 3.25
CA ILE A 55 1.33 2.18 2.16
C ILE A 55 2.14 1.04 2.75
N ILE A 56 1.61 -0.17 2.67
CA ILE A 56 2.22 -1.38 3.23
C ILE A 56 2.61 -2.28 2.07
N CYS A 57 3.92 -2.39 1.86
CA CYS A 57 4.49 -3.02 0.67
C CYS A 57 5.21 -4.32 1.01
N ARG A 58 4.99 -5.29 0.17
CA ARG A 58 5.74 -6.55 0.08
C ARG A 58 6.01 -6.94 -1.37
N SER A 59 5.31 -6.31 -2.31
CA SER A 59 5.46 -6.45 -3.77
C SER A 59 6.09 -5.19 -4.37
N ASP A 60 6.19 -5.17 -5.68
CA ASP A 60 6.68 -4.01 -6.45
C ASP A 60 5.50 -3.14 -6.86
N ASP A 61 5.10 -2.23 -5.97
CA ASP A 61 3.98 -1.33 -6.16
C ASP A 61 4.34 -0.12 -7.03
N MET A 62 3.35 0.38 -7.78
CA MET A 62 3.50 1.53 -8.65
C MET A 62 2.42 2.58 -8.40
N ILE A 63 2.84 3.84 -8.29
CA ILE A 63 1.97 5.03 -8.29
C ILE A 63 2.48 5.94 -9.41
N GLY A 64 1.62 6.28 -10.36
CA GLY A 64 1.94 7.06 -11.54
C GLY A 64 2.17 8.55 -11.27
N ASP A 65 2.16 9.31 -12.35
CA ASP A 65 2.29 10.76 -12.37
C ASP A 65 0.94 11.45 -12.08
N ASP A 66 0.99 12.67 -11.55
CA ASP A 66 -0.20 13.51 -11.32
C ASP A 66 -1.27 12.86 -10.41
N VAL A 67 -0.86 11.97 -9.50
CA VAL A 67 -1.75 11.24 -8.59
C VAL A 67 -1.95 12.03 -7.30
N ILE A 68 -3.19 12.02 -6.77
CA ILE A 68 -3.51 12.60 -5.46
C ILE A 68 -4.07 11.50 -4.57
N ILE A 69 -3.41 11.25 -3.43
CA ILE A 69 -3.86 10.32 -2.39
C ILE A 69 -4.13 11.08 -1.11
N ALA A 70 -5.39 11.12 -0.70
CA ALA A 70 -5.80 11.84 0.50
C ALA A 70 -5.49 11.05 1.79
N GLY A 71 -5.46 11.74 2.92
CA GLY A 71 -5.10 11.19 4.23
C GLY A 71 -6.05 10.09 4.71
N GLY A 72 -5.51 9.17 5.51
CA GLY A 72 -6.22 7.99 6.02
C GLY A 72 -6.38 6.84 5.02
N THR A 73 -5.93 7.03 3.78
CA THR A 73 -5.95 5.98 2.76
C THR A 73 -4.93 4.91 3.09
N ILE A 74 -5.30 3.64 2.87
CA ILE A 74 -4.44 2.47 3.07
C ILE A 74 -4.29 1.74 1.72
N LEU A 75 -3.06 1.59 1.26
CA LEU A 75 -2.70 0.66 0.20
C LEU A 75 -2.07 -0.57 0.85
N TYR A 76 -2.59 -1.77 0.57
CA TYR A 76 -2.17 -2.99 1.25
C TYR A 76 -2.02 -4.14 0.25
N ASP A 77 -0.78 -4.44 -0.11
CA ASP A 77 -0.46 -5.37 -1.20
C ASP A 77 -0.40 -6.85 -0.80
N HIS A 78 -0.77 -7.18 0.45
CA HIS A 78 -0.78 -8.57 0.94
C HIS A 78 -1.83 -8.81 2.04
N ASP A 79 -2.03 -10.09 2.42
CA ASP A 79 -3.05 -10.48 3.40
C ASP A 79 -2.58 -10.44 4.86
N SER A 80 -1.34 -10.09 5.16
CA SER A 80 -0.69 -10.22 6.48
C SER A 80 -0.60 -11.65 7.00
N HIS A 81 -1.67 -12.42 6.92
CA HIS A 81 -1.80 -13.78 7.43
C HIS A 81 -2.45 -14.69 6.41
N SER A 82 -2.25 -16.01 6.53
CA SER A 82 -3.02 -16.96 5.75
C SER A 82 -4.51 -16.92 6.15
N ILE A 83 -5.39 -17.10 5.18
CA ILE A 83 -6.83 -17.26 5.43
C ILE A 83 -7.15 -18.60 6.10
N PHE A 84 -6.24 -19.61 6.00
CA PHE A 84 -6.40 -20.92 6.61
C PHE A 84 -5.87 -20.90 8.04
N PHE A 85 -6.74 -21.21 9.02
CA PHE A 85 -6.39 -21.17 10.44
C PHE A 85 -5.20 -22.08 10.78
N GLY A 86 -5.13 -23.27 10.18
CA GLY A 86 -4.02 -24.23 10.41
C GLY A 86 -2.63 -23.66 10.13
N GLU A 87 -2.53 -22.74 9.14
CA GLU A 87 -1.28 -22.07 8.76
C GLU A 87 -0.93 -20.89 9.68
N ARG A 88 -1.95 -20.13 10.16
CA ARG A 88 -1.74 -18.94 11.00
C ARG A 88 -1.88 -19.17 12.51
N LYS A 89 -2.21 -20.39 12.95
CA LYS A 89 -2.52 -20.69 14.37
C LYS A 89 -1.43 -20.29 15.36
N ASN A 90 -0.17 -20.25 14.91
CA ASN A 90 0.98 -19.93 15.74
C ASN A 90 1.49 -18.48 15.54
N ASP A 91 0.88 -17.70 14.64
CA ASP A 91 1.39 -16.37 14.28
C ASP A 91 1.51 -15.43 15.46
N VAL A 92 0.55 -15.45 16.39
CA VAL A 92 0.58 -14.59 17.58
C VAL A 92 1.73 -14.95 18.52
N ILE A 93 1.94 -16.26 18.76
CA ILE A 93 3.05 -16.75 19.59
C ILE A 93 4.38 -16.37 18.94
N GLN A 94 4.51 -16.60 17.64
CA GLN A 94 5.69 -16.23 16.86
C GLN A 94 6.02 -14.74 16.96
N VAL A 95 5.01 -13.87 16.81
CA VAL A 95 5.17 -12.41 16.93
C VAL A 95 5.67 -12.00 18.32
N ILE A 96 5.13 -12.61 19.39
CA ILE A 96 5.53 -12.32 20.76
C ILE A 96 6.99 -12.77 20.98
N ASP A 97 7.33 -13.99 20.63
CA ASP A 97 8.67 -14.56 20.80
C ASP A 97 9.72 -13.76 20.03
N ASP A 98 9.40 -13.41 18.78
CA ASP A 98 10.28 -12.61 17.93
C ASP A 98 10.48 -11.20 18.49
N ASN A 99 9.42 -10.58 18.99
CA ASN A 99 9.52 -9.25 19.60
C ASN A 99 10.38 -9.26 20.87
N ILE A 100 10.21 -10.27 21.72
CA ILE A 100 11.01 -10.43 22.95
C ILE A 100 12.49 -10.66 22.59
N LYS A 101 12.76 -11.55 21.66
CA LYS A 101 14.13 -12.03 21.38
C LYS A 101 14.91 -11.09 20.46
N TYR A 102 14.23 -10.51 19.45
CA TYR A 102 14.88 -9.76 18.37
C TYR A 102 14.47 -8.30 18.27
N HIS A 103 13.49 -7.84 19.08
CA HIS A 103 12.85 -6.53 18.95
C HIS A 103 12.31 -6.28 17.51
N ASN A 104 11.96 -7.37 16.84
CA ASN A 104 11.41 -7.37 15.49
C ASN A 104 10.32 -8.45 15.39
N PRO A 105 9.04 -8.10 15.53
CA PRO A 105 7.92 -9.04 15.60
C PRO A 105 7.71 -9.87 14.33
N LEU A 106 8.34 -9.48 13.22
CA LEU A 106 8.20 -10.17 11.92
C LEU A 106 9.45 -10.96 11.52
N LYS A 107 10.42 -11.13 12.43
CA LYS A 107 11.74 -11.68 12.15
C LYS A 107 11.70 -13.07 11.51
N ASN A 108 10.89 -13.97 12.06
CA ASN A 108 10.79 -15.37 11.61
C ASN A 108 9.38 -15.70 11.09
N LYS A 109 8.58 -14.68 10.75
CA LYS A 109 7.25 -14.90 10.20
C LYS A 109 7.33 -15.72 8.90
N ASP A 110 6.49 -16.74 8.78
CA ASP A 110 6.35 -17.49 7.53
C ASP A 110 5.54 -16.70 6.50
N TRP A 111 6.24 -16.05 5.60
CA TRP A 111 5.64 -15.30 4.52
C TRP A 111 5.25 -16.14 3.32
N SER A 112 5.58 -17.44 3.28
CA SER A 112 5.28 -18.33 2.13
C SER A 112 3.78 -18.61 2.01
N VAL A 113 3.06 -18.57 3.12
CA VAL A 113 1.60 -18.81 3.20
C VAL A 113 0.78 -17.52 3.08
N VAL A 114 1.43 -16.37 2.97
CA VAL A 114 0.77 -15.05 2.85
C VAL A 114 0.67 -14.64 1.39
N LYS A 115 -0.55 -14.51 0.89
CA LYS A 115 -0.78 -14.04 -0.48
C LYS A 115 -0.40 -12.58 -0.62
N THR A 116 0.33 -12.25 -1.69
CA THR A 116 0.73 -10.90 -2.06
C THR A 116 0.54 -10.70 -3.54
N SER A 117 0.22 -9.47 -3.94
CA SER A 117 0.11 -9.07 -5.34
C SER A 117 0.24 -7.54 -5.44
N PRO A 118 1.02 -7.00 -6.40
CA PRO A 118 1.30 -5.58 -6.46
C PRO A 118 0.03 -4.75 -6.70
N ILE A 119 0.03 -3.54 -6.16
CA ILE A 119 -0.96 -2.51 -6.44
C ILE A 119 -0.38 -1.57 -7.51
N THR A 120 -1.18 -1.27 -8.52
CA THR A 120 -0.81 -0.33 -9.58
C THR A 120 -1.81 0.80 -9.64
N ILE A 121 -1.35 2.03 -9.40
CA ILE A 121 -2.14 3.24 -9.59
C ILE A 121 -1.59 3.97 -10.80
N LYS A 122 -2.41 4.13 -11.84
CA LYS A 122 -2.03 4.81 -13.08
C LYS A 122 -2.05 6.34 -12.90
N ASP A 123 -1.66 7.06 -13.93
CA ASP A 123 -1.55 8.52 -13.89
C ASP A 123 -2.91 9.21 -13.66
N LYS A 124 -2.87 10.42 -13.12
CA LYS A 124 -4.02 11.32 -12.93
C LYS A 124 -5.13 10.77 -12.02
N VAL A 125 -4.85 9.73 -11.23
CA VAL A 125 -5.81 9.14 -10.29
C VAL A 125 -6.00 10.04 -9.08
N TRP A 126 -7.25 10.19 -8.65
CA TRP A 126 -7.58 10.84 -7.38
C TRP A 126 -8.21 9.84 -6.40
N ILE A 127 -7.56 9.61 -5.27
CA ILE A 127 -8.05 8.75 -4.18
C ILE A 127 -8.50 9.64 -3.02
N GLY A 128 -9.78 9.55 -2.69
CA GLY A 128 -10.41 10.24 -1.57
C GLY A 128 -9.90 9.77 -0.20
N ARG A 129 -10.35 10.43 0.88
CA ARG A 129 -9.95 10.10 2.25
C ARG A 129 -10.44 8.73 2.69
N ASN A 130 -9.66 8.05 3.57
CA ASN A 130 -10.02 6.79 4.22
C ASN A 130 -10.40 5.68 3.23
N VAL A 131 -9.80 5.67 2.05
CA VAL A 131 -9.94 4.60 1.07
C VAL A 131 -9.05 3.44 1.46
N ILE A 132 -9.49 2.20 1.21
CA ILE A 132 -8.67 1.00 1.32
C ILE A 132 -8.53 0.38 -0.08
N VAL A 133 -7.29 0.18 -0.53
CA VAL A 133 -7.01 -0.53 -1.78
C VAL A 133 -6.31 -1.83 -1.43
N LEU A 134 -6.89 -2.95 -1.87
CA LEU A 134 -6.39 -4.28 -1.59
C LEU A 134 -5.38 -4.75 -2.64
N LYS A 135 -4.61 -5.76 -2.27
CA LYS A 135 -3.60 -6.39 -3.11
C LYS A 135 -4.10 -6.74 -4.51
N GLY A 136 -3.24 -6.58 -5.50
CA GLY A 136 -3.49 -6.95 -6.89
C GLY A 136 -4.39 -6.01 -7.67
N VAL A 137 -4.86 -4.91 -7.06
CA VAL A 137 -5.73 -3.95 -7.72
C VAL A 137 -4.94 -3.05 -8.67
N THR A 138 -5.45 -2.87 -9.87
CA THR A 138 -5.04 -1.82 -10.81
C THR A 138 -6.10 -0.73 -10.85
N ILE A 139 -5.73 0.52 -10.53
CA ILE A 139 -6.57 1.70 -10.70
C ILE A 139 -6.17 2.39 -12.00
N GLY A 140 -7.10 2.43 -12.96
CA GLY A 140 -6.89 2.96 -14.30
C GLY A 140 -6.70 4.48 -14.32
N GLU A 141 -6.06 4.97 -15.38
CA GLU A 141 -5.73 6.40 -15.57
C GLU A 141 -6.97 7.29 -15.39
N GLY A 142 -6.79 8.40 -14.69
CA GLY A 142 -7.83 9.40 -14.47
C GLY A 142 -9.03 8.92 -13.64
N ALA A 143 -8.97 7.73 -13.02
CA ALA A 143 -10.05 7.26 -12.16
C ALA A 143 -10.13 8.06 -10.86
N VAL A 144 -11.33 8.13 -10.30
CA VAL A 144 -11.61 8.80 -9.01
C VAL A 144 -12.19 7.79 -8.03
N ILE A 145 -11.58 7.67 -6.86
CA ILE A 145 -12.03 6.78 -5.79
C ILE A 145 -12.68 7.64 -4.70
N GLY A 146 -13.99 7.45 -4.50
CA GLY A 146 -14.76 8.15 -3.49
C GLY A 146 -14.27 7.85 -2.07
N ALA A 147 -14.37 8.84 -1.17
CA ALA A 147 -13.94 8.70 0.22
C ALA A 147 -14.62 7.50 0.91
N GLY A 148 -13.87 6.78 1.75
CA GLY A 148 -14.34 5.61 2.50
C GLY A 148 -14.56 4.35 1.65
N ALA A 149 -14.21 4.35 0.37
CA ALA A 149 -14.36 3.19 -0.49
C ALA A 149 -13.37 2.07 -0.12
N VAL A 150 -13.79 0.81 -0.34
CA VAL A 150 -12.91 -0.37 -0.28
C VAL A 150 -12.78 -0.96 -1.67
N VAL A 151 -11.63 -0.76 -2.29
CA VAL A 151 -11.34 -1.19 -3.67
C VAL A 151 -10.78 -2.60 -3.64
N THR A 152 -11.58 -3.55 -4.11
CA THR A 152 -11.28 -4.99 -4.09
C THR A 152 -11.05 -5.58 -5.50
N HIS A 153 -11.28 -4.81 -6.55
CA HIS A 153 -11.13 -5.19 -7.96
C HIS A 153 -10.60 -4.00 -8.74
N ASP A 154 -10.09 -4.28 -9.94
CA ASP A 154 -9.59 -3.26 -10.84
C ASP A 154 -10.63 -2.19 -11.13
N VAL A 155 -10.16 -0.96 -11.24
CA VAL A 155 -10.98 0.21 -11.57
C VAL A 155 -10.66 0.65 -13.00
N PRO A 156 -11.64 0.69 -13.90
CA PRO A 156 -11.42 1.17 -15.26
C PRO A 156 -10.95 2.63 -15.29
N ALA A 157 -10.19 2.98 -16.31
CA ALA A 157 -9.77 4.36 -16.54
C ALA A 157 -10.98 5.31 -16.67
N TYR A 158 -10.81 6.55 -16.24
CA TYR A 158 -11.81 7.62 -16.35
C TYR A 158 -13.18 7.23 -15.78
N THR A 159 -13.18 6.54 -14.62
CA THR A 159 -14.40 6.19 -13.88
C THR A 159 -14.37 6.74 -12.47
N VAL A 160 -15.54 7.00 -11.93
CA VAL A 160 -15.73 7.27 -10.50
C VAL A 160 -16.27 6.02 -9.84
N VAL A 161 -15.59 5.53 -8.79
CA VAL A 161 -16.05 4.40 -7.97
C VAL A 161 -16.23 4.83 -6.53
N ALA A 162 -17.18 4.23 -5.81
CA ALA A 162 -17.41 4.48 -4.38
C ALA A 162 -18.03 3.26 -3.70
N GLY A 163 -18.04 3.26 -2.37
CA GLY A 163 -18.68 2.25 -1.53
C GLY A 163 -17.77 1.13 -1.04
N ASN A 164 -18.35 0.20 -0.28
CA ASN A 164 -17.68 -0.99 0.25
C ASN A 164 -18.55 -2.24 -0.05
N PRO A 165 -18.13 -3.13 -0.97
CA PRO A 165 -17.02 -2.94 -1.91
C PRO A 165 -17.30 -1.82 -2.93
N ALA A 166 -16.24 -1.20 -3.46
CA ALA A 166 -16.34 -0.12 -4.44
C ALA A 166 -17.05 -0.57 -5.71
N ARG A 167 -17.94 0.27 -6.25
CA ARG A 167 -18.67 0.05 -7.49
C ARG A 167 -18.62 1.30 -8.37
N ILE A 168 -18.74 1.13 -9.67
CA ILE A 168 -18.78 2.24 -10.62
C ILE A 168 -20.03 3.07 -10.35
N VAL A 169 -19.83 4.37 -10.16
CA VAL A 169 -20.89 5.38 -9.98
C VAL A 169 -21.16 6.07 -11.32
N LYS A 170 -20.10 6.41 -12.05
CA LYS A 170 -20.21 7.03 -13.37
C LYS A 170 -18.89 6.95 -14.15
N HIS A 171 -18.94 7.20 -15.44
CA HIS A 171 -17.79 7.43 -16.32
C HIS A 171 -17.58 8.93 -16.51
N ILE A 172 -16.33 9.36 -16.71
CA ILE A 172 -15.90 10.77 -16.88
C ILE A 172 -14.99 10.92 -18.08
#